data_f64ab54773888d66d93c2f0c7df6644f
#
_entry.id   f64ab54773888d66d93c2f0c7df6644f
#
_cell.length_a   1.000
_cell.length_b   1.000
_cell.length_c   1.000
_cell.angle_alpha   90.00
_cell.angle_beta   90.00
_cell.angle_gamma   90.00
#
_symmetry.space_group_name_H-M   'P 1'
#
loop_
_entity.id
_entity.type
_entity.pdbx_description
1 polymer ?
#
loop_
_entity_poly.entity_id
_entity_poly.type
_entity_poly.pdbx_seq_one_letter_code
_entity_poly.pdbx_strand_id
1 'polypeptide(L)'
;MVVGDFATKRQLVIIGGGPGGYHAAIRAAQLGLEVTLIEKEKLGGVCLHKGCIPSKSLTQTAANFSGLSHYKQMGISIPEANFEYETFTNYYSSVVTGLQKGVEALIKVNKIEHLTGSASFMSGERIGIDSGHHFEMYEFEHALIATGSNSLLPKQAKLSNRVMTPHTLWELKELPASLVVYGEDYFALEAAMAYKQLGSDVTLIIPADGFSLDSGIEKELLRVLKKNKIKVFKNHQWESAEETADTVAVTLTKDAEEKVSIEASHVLFAAGYSPNVEGLGLEAINVERDENGFIAVNEHSQTSVSNIYAAGDCTIGMKLASKAIKQGKTAAEHMSGLPSAFNLSLVPYVVHTNPPIATVGLTEEQAKSEGYEVKTGQFSMSGNGFASILGQKEGLAKMVIDAKTDVILGIHMMGAGAVDMIQAGTYALEMVAREEDLAYPVYAHPALNEAWLEAIESVSGKAIHVPPARKKEKSTV
;
A
#
# COMPACT_ATOMS: atom_id res chain seq x y z
N MET A 1 -4.71 -41.71 32.66
CA MET A 1 -3.48 -41.56 31.89
C MET A 1 -3.15 -40.08 31.90
N VAL A 2 -2.08 -39.66 32.54
CA VAL A 2 -1.56 -38.30 32.41
C VAL A 2 -0.94 -38.28 31.01
N VAL A 3 -1.63 -37.64 30.06
CA VAL A 3 -1.05 -37.32 28.75
C VAL A 3 0.07 -36.33 29.06
N GLY A 4 1.31 -36.78 28.93
CA GLY A 4 2.46 -35.93 29.12
C GLY A 4 2.38 -34.77 28.13
N ASP A 5 2.57 -33.57 28.65
CA ASP A 5 2.54 -32.28 27.93
C ASP A 5 3.84 -32.16 27.09
N PHE A 6 3.90 -32.89 25.97
CA PHE A 6 5.03 -32.90 25.05
C PHE A 6 4.92 -31.70 24.11
N ALA A 7 5.39 -30.53 24.57
CA ALA A 7 5.56 -29.39 23.72
C ALA A 7 6.89 -29.44 22.97
N THR A 8 6.87 -29.22 21.67
CA THR A 8 8.09 -29.06 20.87
C THR A 8 8.70 -27.70 21.15
N LYS A 9 10.00 -27.65 21.55
CA LYS A 9 10.68 -26.38 21.84
C LYS A 9 11.19 -25.75 20.56
N ARG A 10 11.03 -24.42 20.47
CA ARG A 10 11.54 -23.57 19.36
C ARG A 10 12.05 -22.25 19.89
N GLN A 11 13.06 -21.73 19.24
CA GLN A 11 13.53 -20.37 19.55
C GLN A 11 12.55 -19.33 19.03
N LEU A 12 12.00 -19.52 17.82
CA LEU A 12 11.05 -18.59 17.24
C LEU A 12 9.86 -19.31 16.57
N VAL A 13 8.67 -18.92 16.98
CA VAL A 13 7.42 -19.30 16.29
C VAL A 13 6.80 -18.08 15.61
N ILE A 14 6.48 -18.19 14.33
CA ILE A 14 5.88 -17.13 13.53
C ILE A 14 4.49 -17.55 13.06
N ILE A 15 3.49 -16.70 13.32
CA ILE A 15 2.10 -16.92 12.92
C ILE A 15 1.76 -16.04 11.74
N GLY A 16 1.54 -16.65 10.57
CA GLY A 16 1.25 -16.00 9.30
C GLY A 16 2.45 -15.96 8.35
N GLY A 17 2.27 -16.49 7.15
CA GLY A 17 3.28 -16.61 6.09
C GLY A 17 3.22 -15.50 5.04
N GLY A 18 2.58 -14.36 5.37
CA GLY A 18 2.59 -13.14 4.54
C GLY A 18 3.95 -12.45 4.51
N PRO A 19 4.07 -11.26 3.86
CA PRO A 19 5.34 -10.56 3.70
C PRO A 19 6.10 -10.31 5.00
N GLY A 20 5.42 -9.94 6.09
CA GLY A 20 6.06 -9.77 7.40
C GLY A 20 6.63 -11.08 7.92
N GLY A 21 5.81 -12.14 7.89
CA GLY A 21 6.17 -13.43 8.49
C GLY A 21 7.28 -14.17 7.75
N TYR A 22 7.16 -14.36 6.41
CA TYR A 22 8.18 -15.14 5.71
C TYR A 22 9.53 -14.39 5.61
N HIS A 23 9.54 -13.04 5.54
CA HIS A 23 10.80 -12.29 5.61
C HIS A 23 11.44 -12.38 6.99
N ALA A 24 10.62 -12.31 8.06
CA ALA A 24 11.12 -12.53 9.43
C ALA A 24 11.70 -13.93 9.60
N ALA A 25 10.98 -14.95 9.09
CA ALA A 25 11.42 -16.35 9.18
C ALA A 25 12.77 -16.57 8.50
N ILE A 26 12.92 -16.07 7.28
CA ILE A 26 14.19 -16.19 6.54
C ILE A 26 15.30 -15.41 7.25
N ARG A 27 15.01 -14.19 7.71
CA ARG A 27 16.02 -13.37 8.41
C ARG A 27 16.46 -13.99 9.72
N ALA A 28 15.54 -14.52 10.52
CA ALA A 28 15.84 -15.22 11.78
C ALA A 28 16.67 -16.48 11.53
N ALA A 29 16.32 -17.29 10.51
CA ALA A 29 17.10 -18.46 10.13
C ALA A 29 18.52 -18.11 9.67
N GLN A 30 18.69 -17.01 8.92
CA GLN A 30 20.00 -16.49 8.53
C GLN A 30 20.86 -16.05 9.73
N LEU A 31 20.21 -15.64 10.82
CA LEU A 31 20.86 -15.28 12.08
C LEU A 31 21.06 -16.47 13.02
N GLY A 32 20.68 -17.67 12.59
CA GLY A 32 20.94 -18.93 13.28
C GLY A 32 19.85 -19.40 14.23
N LEU A 33 18.67 -18.76 14.23
CA LEU A 33 17.53 -19.22 15.06
C LEU A 33 16.84 -20.42 14.44
N GLU A 34 16.33 -21.32 15.29
CA GLU A 34 15.39 -22.38 14.91
C GLU A 34 13.99 -21.79 14.77
N VAL A 35 13.44 -21.81 13.54
CA VAL A 35 12.19 -21.15 13.20
C VAL A 35 11.12 -22.15 12.77
N THR A 36 9.92 -22.01 13.37
CA THR A 36 8.68 -22.62 12.89
C THR A 36 7.76 -21.52 12.34
N LEU A 37 7.35 -21.64 11.08
CA LEU A 37 6.40 -20.73 10.43
C LEU A 37 5.06 -21.44 10.25
N ILE A 38 3.99 -20.86 10.80
CA ILE A 38 2.64 -21.40 10.74
C ILE A 38 1.82 -20.56 9.77
N GLU A 39 1.21 -21.17 8.76
CA GLU A 39 0.33 -20.50 7.81
C GLU A 39 -0.96 -21.34 7.62
N LYS A 40 -2.11 -20.67 7.71
CA LYS A 40 -3.41 -21.36 7.59
C LYS A 40 -3.88 -21.54 6.14
N GLU A 41 -3.40 -20.70 5.20
CA GLU A 41 -3.77 -20.73 3.79
C GLU A 41 -2.53 -21.04 2.93
N LYS A 42 -1.95 -20.03 2.31
CA LYS A 42 -0.81 -20.13 1.38
C LYS A 42 0.29 -19.17 1.73
N LEU A 43 1.54 -19.61 1.63
CA LEU A 43 2.70 -18.75 1.76
C LEU A 43 2.65 -17.58 0.78
N GLY A 44 3.08 -16.39 1.23
CA GLY A 44 2.99 -15.14 0.49
C GLY A 44 1.83 -14.24 0.93
N GLY A 45 0.81 -14.80 1.60
CA GLY A 45 -0.31 -14.08 2.19
C GLY A 45 -1.11 -13.23 1.19
N VAL A 46 -1.86 -12.25 1.72
CA VAL A 46 -2.71 -11.36 0.91
C VAL A 46 -1.92 -10.64 -0.19
N CYS A 47 -0.74 -10.12 0.10
CA CYS A 47 0.08 -9.39 -0.89
C CYS A 47 0.31 -10.21 -2.16
N LEU A 48 0.67 -11.49 -2.03
CA LEU A 48 0.95 -12.35 -3.18
C LEU A 48 -0.32 -12.81 -3.89
N HIS A 49 -1.36 -13.17 -3.15
CA HIS A 49 -2.53 -13.88 -3.69
C HIS A 49 -3.73 -12.99 -4.00
N LYS A 50 -3.94 -11.91 -3.23
CA LYS A 50 -5.17 -11.11 -3.25
C LYS A 50 -4.92 -9.59 -3.23
N GLY A 51 -3.66 -9.15 -3.20
CA GLY A 51 -3.26 -7.75 -3.04
C GLY A 51 -2.25 -7.28 -4.06
N CYS A 52 -0.99 -7.13 -3.64
CA CYS A 52 0.07 -6.45 -4.40
C CYS A 52 0.26 -7.02 -5.81
N ILE A 53 0.44 -8.32 -5.94
CA ILE A 53 0.79 -8.92 -7.24
C ILE A 53 -0.38 -8.89 -8.21
N PRO A 54 -1.60 -9.32 -7.85
CA PRO A 54 -2.74 -9.20 -8.75
C PRO A 54 -3.06 -7.74 -9.10
N SER A 55 -3.05 -6.80 -8.12
CA SER A 55 -3.37 -5.40 -8.40
C SER A 55 -2.34 -4.73 -9.31
N LYS A 56 -1.03 -5.00 -9.12
CA LYS A 56 0.01 -4.44 -9.98
C LYS A 56 0.01 -5.08 -11.37
N SER A 57 -0.37 -6.35 -11.49
CA SER A 57 -0.65 -6.97 -12.79
C SER A 57 -1.79 -6.25 -13.51
N LEU A 58 -2.87 -5.91 -12.79
CA LEU A 58 -4.02 -5.19 -13.33
C LEU A 58 -3.62 -3.76 -13.76
N THR A 59 -3.00 -2.99 -12.88
CA THR A 59 -2.63 -1.59 -13.16
C THR A 59 -1.62 -1.49 -14.30
N GLN A 60 -0.63 -2.39 -14.34
CA GLN A 60 0.37 -2.42 -15.40
C GLN A 60 -0.26 -2.79 -16.76
N THR A 61 -1.16 -3.79 -16.78
CA THR A 61 -1.88 -4.17 -17.99
C THR A 61 -2.76 -3.03 -18.49
N ALA A 62 -3.49 -2.36 -17.60
CA ALA A 62 -4.34 -1.22 -17.92
C ALA A 62 -3.53 -0.02 -18.46
N ALA A 63 -2.39 0.28 -17.83
CA ALA A 63 -1.48 1.34 -18.29
C ALA A 63 -0.92 1.04 -19.69
N ASN A 64 -0.47 -0.20 -19.92
CA ASN A 64 0.02 -0.63 -21.23
C ASN A 64 -1.09 -0.54 -22.31
N PHE A 65 -2.29 -1.02 -22.01
CA PHE A 65 -3.42 -0.99 -22.94
C PHE A 65 -3.82 0.44 -23.28
N SER A 66 -3.96 1.33 -22.30
CA SER A 66 -4.29 2.74 -22.53
C SER A 66 -3.18 3.48 -23.27
N GLY A 67 -1.92 3.09 -23.07
CA GLY A 67 -0.73 3.66 -23.72
C GLY A 67 -0.62 3.35 -25.21
N LEU A 68 -1.34 2.35 -25.73
CA LEU A 68 -1.26 1.96 -27.16
C LEU A 68 -1.60 3.11 -28.11
N SER A 69 -2.49 4.02 -27.71
CA SER A 69 -2.85 5.19 -28.50
C SER A 69 -1.69 6.15 -28.74
N HIS A 70 -0.70 6.19 -27.83
CA HIS A 70 0.48 7.04 -27.94
C HIS A 70 1.44 6.54 -29.03
N TYR A 71 1.57 5.24 -29.22
CA TYR A 71 2.48 4.65 -30.20
C TYR A 71 2.20 5.13 -31.64
N LYS A 72 0.93 5.45 -31.97
CA LYS A 72 0.59 6.04 -33.28
C LYS A 72 1.29 7.37 -33.52
N GLN A 73 1.46 8.18 -32.47
CA GLN A 73 2.18 9.45 -32.55
C GLN A 73 3.70 9.27 -32.75
N MET A 74 4.21 8.11 -32.36
CA MET A 74 5.61 7.72 -32.55
C MET A 74 5.87 7.05 -33.92
N GLY A 75 4.87 6.97 -34.79
CA GLY A 75 4.96 6.32 -36.11
C GLY A 75 4.78 4.80 -36.08
N ILE A 76 4.33 4.24 -34.97
CA ILE A 76 4.11 2.79 -34.81
C ILE A 76 2.64 2.49 -35.10
N SER A 77 2.39 1.70 -36.14
CA SER A 77 1.05 1.22 -36.47
C SER A 77 0.70 -0.01 -35.64
N ILE A 78 -0.38 0.10 -34.87
CA ILE A 78 -0.91 -1.00 -34.07
C ILE A 78 -2.30 -1.32 -34.61
N PRO A 79 -2.60 -2.60 -34.99
CA PRO A 79 -3.96 -3.03 -35.28
C PRO A 79 -4.89 -2.76 -34.09
N GLU A 80 -6.20 -2.88 -34.29
CA GLU A 80 -7.16 -2.76 -33.19
C GLU A 80 -6.82 -3.76 -32.10
N ALA A 81 -6.59 -3.23 -30.88
CA ALA A 81 -6.23 -4.04 -29.73
C ALA A 81 -7.47 -4.23 -28.85
N ASN A 82 -7.74 -5.47 -28.47
CA ASN A 82 -8.80 -5.84 -27.56
C ASN A 82 -8.20 -6.35 -26.24
N PHE A 83 -8.90 -6.12 -25.15
CA PHE A 83 -8.55 -6.67 -23.84
C PHE A 83 -9.42 -7.90 -23.56
N GLU A 84 -8.76 -9.03 -23.28
CA GLU A 84 -9.40 -10.30 -22.94
C GLU A 84 -9.20 -10.62 -21.47
N TYR A 85 -10.27 -10.50 -20.68
CA TYR A 85 -10.24 -10.63 -19.22
C TYR A 85 -9.78 -12.02 -18.77
N GLU A 86 -10.23 -13.09 -19.42
CA GLU A 86 -9.82 -14.46 -19.10
C GLU A 86 -8.33 -14.69 -19.34
N THR A 87 -7.79 -14.20 -20.46
CA THR A 87 -6.35 -14.27 -20.76
C THR A 87 -5.54 -13.51 -19.71
N PHE A 88 -6.00 -12.32 -19.30
CA PHE A 88 -5.39 -11.57 -18.20
C PHE A 88 -5.42 -12.35 -16.89
N THR A 89 -6.55 -12.97 -16.54
CA THR A 89 -6.69 -13.76 -15.31
C THR A 89 -5.71 -14.93 -15.28
N ASN A 90 -5.55 -15.63 -16.41
CA ASN A 90 -4.57 -16.70 -16.54
C ASN A 90 -3.13 -16.21 -16.41
N TYR A 91 -2.83 -15.04 -16.99
CA TYR A 91 -1.51 -14.41 -16.88
C TYR A 91 -1.13 -14.11 -15.44
N TYR A 92 -1.93 -13.31 -14.71
CA TYR A 92 -1.58 -12.96 -13.33
C TYR A 92 -1.56 -14.18 -12.40
N SER A 93 -2.44 -15.17 -12.61
CA SER A 93 -2.45 -16.40 -11.84
C SER A 93 -1.15 -17.20 -12.03
N SER A 94 -0.61 -17.21 -13.24
CA SER A 94 0.71 -17.80 -13.52
C SER A 94 1.83 -17.07 -12.79
N VAL A 95 1.82 -15.74 -12.78
CA VAL A 95 2.79 -14.91 -12.04
C VAL A 95 2.73 -15.22 -10.54
N VAL A 96 1.53 -15.21 -9.95
CA VAL A 96 1.31 -15.53 -8.53
C VAL A 96 1.85 -16.93 -8.20
N THR A 97 1.51 -17.93 -9.01
CA THR A 97 1.97 -19.32 -8.82
C THR A 97 3.49 -19.44 -8.88
N GLY A 98 4.13 -18.75 -9.82
CA GLY A 98 5.59 -18.73 -9.94
C GLY A 98 6.26 -18.12 -8.70
N LEU A 99 5.75 -17.00 -8.22
CA LEU A 99 6.27 -16.31 -7.02
C LEU A 99 6.02 -17.13 -5.74
N GLN A 100 4.86 -17.78 -5.61
CA GLN A 100 4.58 -18.67 -4.47
C GLN A 100 5.62 -19.80 -4.38
N LYS A 101 5.90 -20.50 -5.49
CA LYS A 101 6.94 -21.54 -5.55
C LYS A 101 8.31 -21.00 -5.16
N GLY A 102 8.61 -19.74 -5.50
CA GLY A 102 9.84 -19.07 -5.08
C GLY A 102 9.91 -18.90 -3.55
N VAL A 103 8.83 -18.44 -2.91
CA VAL A 103 8.76 -18.34 -1.45
C VAL A 103 8.90 -19.69 -0.77
N GLU A 104 8.19 -20.71 -1.26
CA GLU A 104 8.27 -22.09 -0.74
C GLU A 104 9.70 -22.65 -0.82
N ALA A 105 10.39 -22.42 -1.94
CA ALA A 105 11.78 -22.82 -2.12
C ALA A 105 12.72 -22.10 -1.12
N LEU A 106 12.51 -20.79 -0.88
CA LEU A 106 13.29 -20.03 0.09
C LEU A 106 13.09 -20.52 1.52
N ILE A 107 11.86 -20.85 1.93
CA ILE A 107 11.55 -21.42 3.24
C ILE A 107 12.29 -22.76 3.40
N LYS A 108 12.23 -23.62 2.38
CA LYS A 108 12.90 -24.93 2.40
C LYS A 108 14.42 -24.83 2.47
N VAL A 109 15.04 -23.98 1.65
CA VAL A 109 16.51 -23.80 1.61
C VAL A 109 17.05 -23.25 2.93
N ASN A 110 16.29 -22.36 3.59
CA ASN A 110 16.66 -21.84 4.90
C ASN A 110 16.32 -22.79 6.06
N LYS A 111 15.85 -24.02 5.78
CA LYS A 111 15.51 -25.05 6.78
C LYS A 111 14.46 -24.61 7.81
N ILE A 112 13.56 -23.74 7.41
CA ILE A 112 12.47 -23.27 8.23
C ILE A 112 11.39 -24.36 8.25
N GLU A 113 10.95 -24.78 9.44
CA GLU A 113 9.80 -25.68 9.58
C GLU A 113 8.53 -24.92 9.19
N HIS A 114 7.81 -25.42 8.21
CA HIS A 114 6.54 -24.83 7.77
C HIS A 114 5.38 -25.76 8.12
N LEU A 115 4.42 -25.24 8.89
CA LEU A 115 3.22 -25.96 9.31
C LEU A 115 1.97 -25.27 8.73
N THR A 116 1.06 -26.10 8.21
CA THR A 116 -0.25 -25.61 7.78
C THR A 116 -1.25 -25.81 8.91
N GLY A 117 -1.84 -24.71 9.40
CA GLY A 117 -2.79 -24.77 10.51
C GLY A 117 -3.09 -23.39 11.11
N SER A 118 -4.01 -23.38 12.05
CA SER A 118 -4.37 -22.21 12.86
C SER A 118 -3.64 -22.26 14.19
N ALA A 119 -3.05 -21.16 14.60
CA ALA A 119 -2.30 -21.06 15.85
C ALA A 119 -3.06 -20.23 16.88
N SER A 120 -2.96 -20.59 18.17
CA SER A 120 -3.49 -19.80 19.27
C SER A 120 -2.55 -19.84 20.48
N PHE A 121 -2.36 -18.70 21.13
CA PHE A 121 -1.58 -18.62 22.37
C PHE A 121 -2.33 -19.30 23.52
N MET A 122 -1.64 -20.20 24.19
CA MET A 122 -2.13 -20.87 25.39
C MET A 122 -1.55 -20.19 26.65
N SER A 123 -0.37 -19.59 26.52
CA SER A 123 0.29 -18.76 27.52
C SER A 123 1.34 -17.87 26.86
N GLY A 124 2.05 -17.05 27.65
CA GLY A 124 3.15 -16.19 27.15
C GLY A 124 4.37 -16.97 26.59
N GLU A 125 4.40 -18.29 26.71
CA GLU A 125 5.51 -19.14 26.26
C GLU A 125 5.04 -20.38 25.47
N ARG A 126 3.72 -20.55 25.28
CA ARG A 126 3.14 -21.74 24.63
C ARG A 126 2.10 -21.37 23.61
N ILE A 127 2.13 -22.09 22.50
CA ILE A 127 1.18 -21.97 21.39
C ILE A 127 0.65 -23.34 21.00
N GLY A 128 -0.67 -23.41 20.78
CA GLY A 128 -1.33 -24.58 20.21
C GLY A 128 -1.52 -24.38 18.72
N ILE A 129 -1.30 -25.42 17.93
CA ILE A 129 -1.46 -25.42 16.47
C ILE A 129 -2.51 -26.47 16.13
N ASP A 130 -3.60 -26.04 15.50
CA ASP A 130 -4.66 -26.90 14.99
C ASP A 130 -4.54 -27.02 13.47
N SER A 131 -4.20 -28.21 13.00
CA SER A 131 -4.14 -28.55 11.57
C SER A 131 -5.42 -29.23 11.06
N GLY A 132 -6.49 -29.25 11.86
CA GLY A 132 -7.78 -29.88 11.56
C GLY A 132 -7.82 -31.37 11.91
N HIS A 133 -6.70 -32.08 11.92
CA HIS A 133 -6.59 -33.49 12.27
C HIS A 133 -5.69 -33.77 13.46
N HIS A 134 -4.78 -32.85 13.73
CA HIS A 134 -3.82 -32.92 14.83
C HIS A 134 -3.75 -31.61 15.55
N PHE A 135 -3.62 -31.70 16.88
CA PHE A 135 -3.32 -30.55 17.73
C PHE A 135 -1.93 -30.73 18.31
N GLU A 136 -1.05 -29.77 18.06
CA GLU A 136 0.34 -29.81 18.51
C GLU A 136 0.63 -28.62 19.41
N MET A 137 1.49 -28.85 20.41
CA MET A 137 1.92 -27.81 21.36
C MET A 137 3.37 -27.43 21.08
N TYR A 138 3.62 -26.14 20.99
CA TYR A 138 4.97 -25.58 20.88
C TYR A 138 5.27 -24.66 22.07
N GLU A 139 6.46 -24.80 22.64
CA GLU A 139 7.04 -23.88 23.60
C GLU A 139 8.08 -23.02 22.90
N PHE A 140 8.03 -21.70 23.06
CA PHE A 140 8.86 -20.76 22.31
C PHE A 140 9.61 -19.81 23.23
N GLU A 141 10.81 -19.39 22.80
CA GLU A 141 11.54 -18.28 23.40
C GLU A 141 10.95 -16.94 22.93
N HIS A 142 10.66 -16.83 21.62
CA HIS A 142 10.04 -15.68 21.00
C HIS A 142 8.88 -16.08 20.06
N ALA A 143 7.88 -15.20 19.97
CA ALA A 143 6.81 -15.35 18.97
C ALA A 143 6.64 -14.07 18.14
N LEU A 144 6.31 -14.23 16.86
CA LEU A 144 5.95 -13.13 15.96
C LEU A 144 4.54 -13.32 15.39
N ILE A 145 3.67 -12.34 15.62
CA ILE A 145 2.33 -12.28 15.06
C ILE A 145 2.38 -11.52 13.73
N ALA A 146 2.15 -12.21 12.61
CA ALA A 146 2.18 -11.66 11.25
C ALA A 146 0.93 -12.04 10.45
N THR A 147 -0.22 -12.08 11.13
CA THR A 147 -1.49 -12.63 10.64
C THR A 147 -2.23 -11.71 9.65
N GLY A 148 -1.76 -10.47 9.49
CA GLY A 148 -2.31 -9.53 8.53
C GLY A 148 -3.68 -8.98 8.91
N SER A 149 -4.47 -8.62 7.88
CA SER A 149 -5.78 -8.00 8.05
C SER A 149 -6.77 -8.51 7.00
N ASN A 150 -8.07 -8.34 7.27
CA ASN A 150 -9.16 -8.54 6.33
C ASN A 150 -9.72 -7.20 5.85
N SER A 151 -10.22 -7.16 4.60
CA SER A 151 -10.97 -6.00 4.11
C SER A 151 -12.29 -5.85 4.86
N LEU A 152 -12.60 -4.64 5.28
CA LEU A 152 -13.89 -4.31 5.87
C LEU A 152 -14.97 -4.23 4.79
N LEU A 153 -16.14 -4.72 5.14
CA LEU A 153 -17.38 -4.53 4.40
C LEU A 153 -18.28 -3.58 5.21
N PRO A 154 -18.89 -2.56 4.59
CA PRO A 154 -19.82 -1.69 5.30
C PRO A 154 -20.96 -2.49 5.95
N LYS A 155 -21.49 -1.99 7.07
CA LYS A 155 -22.65 -2.60 7.72
C LYS A 155 -23.79 -2.76 6.71
N GLN A 156 -24.47 -3.91 6.74
CA GLN A 156 -25.56 -4.29 5.84
C GLN A 156 -25.16 -4.65 4.40
N ALA A 157 -23.94 -4.37 3.94
CA ALA A 157 -23.45 -4.90 2.67
C ALA A 157 -23.14 -6.40 2.82
N LYS A 158 -23.44 -7.17 1.77
CA LYS A 158 -23.14 -8.60 1.70
C LYS A 158 -22.28 -8.86 0.48
N LEU A 159 -21.28 -9.70 0.63
CA LEU A 159 -20.49 -10.18 -0.51
C LEU A 159 -21.36 -10.98 -1.46
N SER A 160 -21.15 -10.74 -2.75
CA SER A 160 -21.79 -11.46 -3.84
C SER A 160 -20.87 -11.44 -5.06
N ASN A 161 -21.33 -11.99 -6.17
CA ASN A 161 -20.59 -11.88 -7.44
C ASN A 161 -20.47 -10.42 -7.95
N ARG A 162 -21.33 -9.50 -7.47
CA ARG A 162 -21.37 -8.09 -7.86
C ARG A 162 -20.88 -7.13 -6.78
N VAL A 163 -20.88 -7.57 -5.53
CA VAL A 163 -20.45 -6.77 -4.37
C VAL A 163 -19.15 -7.36 -3.82
N MET A 164 -18.06 -6.66 -3.99
CA MET A 164 -16.71 -7.17 -3.78
C MET A 164 -15.91 -6.31 -2.80
N THR A 165 -14.86 -6.92 -2.29
CA THR A 165 -13.76 -6.25 -1.55
C THR A 165 -12.44 -6.44 -2.32
N PRO A 166 -11.34 -5.78 -1.93
CA PRO A 166 -10.00 -6.07 -2.47
C PRO A 166 -9.62 -7.54 -2.47
N HIS A 167 -10.12 -8.33 -1.52
CA HIS A 167 -9.80 -9.76 -1.41
C HIS A 167 -10.64 -10.65 -2.33
N THR A 168 -11.85 -10.24 -2.71
CA THR A 168 -12.76 -11.04 -3.56
C THR A 168 -12.84 -10.55 -5.02
N LEU A 169 -12.26 -9.37 -5.30
CA LEU A 169 -12.22 -8.79 -6.66
C LEU A 169 -11.67 -9.77 -7.71
N TRP A 170 -10.75 -10.65 -7.31
CA TRP A 170 -10.06 -11.60 -8.19
C TRP A 170 -10.90 -12.81 -8.60
N GLU A 171 -12.12 -12.90 -8.07
CA GLU A 171 -13.11 -13.92 -8.43
C GLU A 171 -13.95 -13.52 -9.66
N LEU A 172 -13.84 -12.27 -10.12
CA LEU A 172 -14.47 -11.78 -11.34
C LEU A 172 -14.11 -12.65 -12.55
N LYS A 173 -15.10 -12.90 -13.41
CA LYS A 173 -14.94 -13.70 -14.63
C LYS A 173 -14.87 -12.85 -15.90
N GLU A 174 -15.32 -11.60 -15.82
CA GLU A 174 -15.37 -10.67 -16.94
C GLU A 174 -15.10 -9.24 -16.49
N LEU A 175 -14.79 -8.37 -17.44
CA LEU A 175 -14.62 -6.95 -17.16
C LEU A 175 -15.97 -6.32 -16.81
N PRO A 176 -16.14 -5.69 -15.63
CA PRO A 176 -17.37 -4.97 -15.30
C PRO A 176 -17.72 -3.90 -16.35
N ALA A 177 -18.96 -3.87 -16.85
CA ALA A 177 -19.41 -2.79 -17.73
C ALA A 177 -19.40 -1.44 -17.00
N SER A 178 -19.80 -1.43 -15.72
CA SER A 178 -19.70 -0.27 -14.84
C SER A 178 -19.31 -0.70 -13.44
N LEU A 179 -18.48 0.11 -12.75
CA LEU A 179 -17.93 -0.17 -11.43
C LEU A 179 -18.07 1.05 -10.53
N VAL A 180 -18.75 0.88 -9.41
CA VAL A 180 -18.67 1.81 -8.28
C VAL A 180 -17.54 1.35 -7.37
N VAL A 181 -16.59 2.24 -7.09
CA VAL A 181 -15.50 2.01 -6.12
C VAL A 181 -15.74 2.90 -4.91
N TYR A 182 -15.88 2.31 -3.73
CA TYR A 182 -16.06 3.02 -2.47
C TYR A 182 -14.81 2.89 -1.62
N GLY A 183 -14.12 4.01 -1.37
CA GLY A 183 -12.88 4.07 -0.58
C GLY A 183 -11.96 5.19 -1.02
N GLU A 184 -10.91 5.42 -0.23
CA GLU A 184 -9.96 6.53 -0.42
C GLU A 184 -8.50 6.08 -0.38
N ASP A 185 -8.25 4.78 -0.18
CA ASP A 185 -6.90 4.22 -0.10
C ASP A 185 -6.28 3.98 -1.49
N TYR A 186 -5.03 3.52 -1.48
CA TYR A 186 -4.30 3.21 -2.71
C TYR A 186 -5.02 2.19 -3.58
N PHE A 187 -5.70 1.19 -2.96
CA PHE A 187 -6.36 0.13 -3.71
C PHE A 187 -7.59 0.66 -4.47
N ALA A 188 -8.38 1.53 -3.81
CA ALA A 188 -9.53 2.20 -4.44
C ALA A 188 -9.09 3.01 -5.66
N LEU A 189 -8.03 3.80 -5.54
CA LEU A 189 -7.48 4.60 -6.62
C LEU A 189 -6.94 3.76 -7.78
N GLU A 190 -6.17 2.72 -7.47
CA GLU A 190 -5.61 1.78 -8.44
C GLU A 190 -6.72 1.07 -9.22
N ALA A 191 -7.72 0.52 -8.51
CA ALA A 191 -8.85 -0.16 -9.15
C ALA A 191 -9.66 0.80 -10.03
N ALA A 192 -10.03 1.98 -9.52
CA ALA A 192 -10.80 2.96 -10.27
C ALA A 192 -10.09 3.34 -11.59
N MET A 193 -8.79 3.62 -11.53
CA MET A 193 -8.01 3.99 -12.72
C MET A 193 -7.86 2.82 -13.68
N ALA A 194 -7.50 1.64 -13.19
CA ALA A 194 -7.23 0.47 -14.03
C ALA A 194 -8.49 0.00 -14.77
N TYR A 195 -9.61 -0.17 -14.07
CA TYR A 195 -10.87 -0.57 -14.70
C TYR A 195 -11.36 0.47 -15.70
N LYS A 196 -11.19 1.76 -15.39
CA LYS A 196 -11.50 2.84 -16.35
C LYS A 196 -10.68 2.74 -17.64
N GLN A 197 -9.38 2.50 -17.52
CA GLN A 197 -8.48 2.37 -18.67
C GLN A 197 -8.74 1.11 -19.50
N LEU A 198 -9.26 0.06 -18.89
CA LEU A 198 -9.67 -1.17 -19.58
C LEU A 198 -11.05 -1.07 -20.25
N GLY A 199 -11.82 -0.01 -19.97
CA GLY A 199 -13.09 0.26 -20.67
C GLY A 199 -14.34 0.30 -19.79
N SER A 200 -14.27 0.02 -18.50
CA SER A 200 -15.40 0.14 -17.58
C SER A 200 -15.84 1.60 -17.39
N ASP A 201 -17.14 1.84 -17.17
CA ASP A 201 -17.58 3.13 -16.65
C ASP A 201 -17.39 3.15 -15.12
N VAL A 202 -16.62 4.12 -14.60
CA VAL A 202 -16.17 4.11 -13.19
C VAL A 202 -16.66 5.33 -12.46
N THR A 203 -17.25 5.08 -11.28
CA THR A 203 -17.57 6.10 -10.27
C THR A 203 -16.80 5.82 -9.00
N LEU A 204 -16.04 6.79 -8.51
CA LEU A 204 -15.27 6.73 -7.26
C LEU A 204 -15.99 7.53 -6.18
N ILE A 205 -16.24 6.88 -5.04
CA ILE A 205 -16.90 7.46 -3.88
C ILE A 205 -15.91 7.50 -2.74
N ILE A 206 -15.71 8.70 -2.21
CA ILE A 206 -14.77 8.98 -1.13
C ILE A 206 -15.56 9.39 0.10
N PRO A 207 -15.54 8.58 1.19
CA PRO A 207 -16.25 8.91 2.42
C PRO A 207 -15.70 10.16 3.12
N ALA A 208 -14.40 10.46 2.95
CA ALA A 208 -13.74 11.63 3.49
C ALA A 208 -13.80 12.86 2.54
N ASP A 209 -13.25 14.00 2.97
CA ASP A 209 -13.15 15.22 2.16
C ASP A 209 -12.11 15.10 1.04
N GLY A 210 -11.24 14.09 1.09
CA GLY A 210 -10.21 13.87 0.09
C GLY A 210 -9.36 12.63 0.37
N PHE A 211 -8.23 12.58 -0.29
CA PHE A 211 -7.23 11.54 -0.09
C PHE A 211 -6.20 12.00 0.95
N SER A 212 -5.61 11.06 1.68
CA SER A 212 -4.51 11.34 2.61
C SER A 212 -3.19 11.59 1.86
N LEU A 213 -3.19 12.59 0.96
CA LEU A 213 -2.06 13.00 0.12
C LEU A 213 -1.72 14.47 0.38
N ASP A 214 -0.51 14.90 -0.01
CA ASP A 214 -0.20 16.33 -0.06
C ASP A 214 -1.18 17.07 -0.98
N SER A 215 -1.62 18.25 -0.58
CA SER A 215 -2.66 19.03 -1.30
C SER A 215 -2.33 19.34 -2.76
N GLY A 216 -1.04 19.51 -3.10
CA GLY A 216 -0.59 19.69 -4.47
C GLY A 216 -0.78 18.42 -5.30
N ILE A 217 -0.44 17.27 -4.73
CA ILE A 217 -0.61 15.96 -5.37
C ILE A 217 -2.10 15.63 -5.51
N GLU A 218 -2.91 15.86 -4.47
CA GLU A 218 -4.35 15.61 -4.54
C GLU A 218 -5.03 16.43 -5.63
N LYS A 219 -4.70 17.73 -5.72
CA LYS A 219 -5.22 18.60 -6.76
C LYS A 219 -4.91 18.08 -8.17
N GLU A 220 -3.70 17.63 -8.38
CA GLU A 220 -3.28 17.06 -9.66
C GLU A 220 -3.97 15.72 -9.94
N LEU A 221 -4.11 14.85 -8.93
CA LEU A 221 -4.85 13.59 -9.03
C LEU A 221 -6.30 13.83 -9.45
N LEU A 222 -7.01 14.77 -8.82
CA LEU A 222 -8.39 15.10 -9.16
C LEU A 222 -8.51 15.61 -10.60
N ARG A 223 -7.52 16.38 -11.09
CA ARG A 223 -7.44 16.81 -12.49
C ARG A 223 -7.30 15.62 -13.44
N VAL A 224 -6.46 14.64 -13.09
CA VAL A 224 -6.23 13.43 -13.87
C VAL A 224 -7.46 12.52 -13.86
N LEU A 225 -8.11 12.33 -12.71
CA LEU A 225 -9.36 11.56 -12.60
C LEU A 225 -10.46 12.16 -13.49
N LYS A 226 -10.63 13.48 -13.45
CA LYS A 226 -11.59 14.20 -14.32
C LYS A 226 -11.26 14.04 -15.80
N LYS A 227 -9.98 14.15 -16.21
CA LYS A 227 -9.51 13.94 -17.57
C LYS A 227 -9.86 12.53 -18.08
N ASN A 228 -9.72 11.53 -17.22
CA ASN A 228 -10.08 10.14 -17.50
C ASN A 228 -11.59 9.87 -17.39
N LYS A 229 -12.42 10.90 -17.18
CA LYS A 229 -13.88 10.78 -17.05
C LYS A 229 -14.32 9.85 -15.91
N ILE A 230 -13.56 9.76 -14.84
CA ILE A 230 -13.95 9.11 -13.60
C ILE A 230 -14.77 10.13 -12.80
N LYS A 231 -16.02 9.78 -12.48
CA LYS A 231 -16.87 10.59 -11.61
C LYS A 231 -16.40 10.42 -10.17
N VAL A 232 -16.25 11.52 -9.43
CA VAL A 232 -15.79 11.49 -8.03
C VAL A 232 -16.83 12.16 -7.14
N PHE A 233 -17.26 11.43 -6.11
CA PHE A 233 -18.18 11.92 -5.06
C PHE A 233 -17.42 11.95 -3.74
N LYS A 234 -17.12 13.13 -3.22
CA LYS A 234 -16.49 13.35 -1.91
C LYS A 234 -17.53 13.54 -0.82
N ASN A 235 -17.19 13.20 0.44
CA ASN A 235 -18.08 13.34 1.62
C ASN A 235 -19.39 12.56 1.49
N HIS A 236 -19.35 11.39 0.81
CA HIS A 236 -20.54 10.55 0.67
C HIS A 236 -20.37 9.25 1.45
N GLN A 237 -21.27 9.05 2.41
CA GLN A 237 -21.29 7.85 3.24
C GLN A 237 -22.16 6.78 2.61
N TRP A 238 -21.76 5.54 2.78
CA TRP A 238 -22.55 4.38 2.40
C TRP A 238 -23.82 4.28 3.24
N GLU A 239 -24.96 4.02 2.63
CA GLU A 239 -26.22 3.71 3.33
C GLU A 239 -26.68 2.28 3.04
N SER A 240 -26.88 1.93 1.77
CA SER A 240 -27.37 0.60 1.38
C SER A 240 -26.97 0.23 -0.05
N ALA A 241 -27.11 -1.06 -0.39
CA ALA A 241 -27.16 -1.54 -1.76
C ALA A 241 -28.33 -2.50 -1.96
N GLU A 242 -28.96 -2.37 -3.11
CA GLU A 242 -29.97 -3.30 -3.60
C GLU A 242 -29.44 -3.98 -4.86
N GLU A 243 -29.27 -5.30 -4.79
CA GLU A 243 -28.76 -6.11 -5.89
C GLU A 243 -29.93 -6.70 -6.69
N THR A 244 -29.86 -6.57 -8.01
CA THR A 244 -30.73 -7.24 -8.97
C THR A 244 -29.95 -8.33 -9.70
N ALA A 245 -30.57 -9.00 -10.68
CA ALA A 245 -29.86 -9.99 -11.50
C ALA A 245 -28.67 -9.37 -12.28
N ASP A 246 -28.81 -8.10 -12.71
CA ASP A 246 -27.87 -7.48 -13.64
C ASP A 246 -27.07 -6.30 -13.04
N THR A 247 -27.60 -5.65 -12.00
CA THR A 247 -27.03 -4.40 -11.43
C THR A 247 -27.09 -4.36 -9.93
N VAL A 248 -26.35 -3.42 -9.35
CA VAL A 248 -26.39 -3.03 -7.94
C VAL A 248 -26.71 -1.54 -7.88
N ALA A 249 -27.81 -1.18 -7.21
CA ALA A 249 -28.18 0.19 -6.88
C ALA A 249 -27.57 0.56 -5.52
N VAL A 250 -26.63 1.49 -5.53
CA VAL A 250 -25.92 1.99 -4.33
C VAL A 250 -26.61 3.27 -3.86
N THR A 251 -27.05 3.32 -2.63
CA THR A 251 -27.56 4.53 -1.99
C THR A 251 -26.49 5.12 -1.07
N LEU A 252 -26.22 6.39 -1.26
CA LEU A 252 -25.25 7.19 -0.52
C LEU A 252 -25.93 8.35 0.17
N THR A 253 -25.37 8.81 1.29
CA THR A 253 -25.81 10.01 1.98
C THR A 253 -24.69 11.03 2.05
N LYS A 254 -25.02 12.31 1.84
CA LYS A 254 -24.17 13.43 2.11
C LYS A 254 -24.82 14.30 3.19
N ASP A 255 -24.04 14.67 4.23
CA ASP A 255 -24.50 15.54 5.34
C ASP A 255 -25.83 15.08 6.00
N ALA A 256 -26.11 13.77 5.98
CA ALA A 256 -27.30 13.10 6.50
C ALA A 256 -28.66 13.49 5.86
N GLU A 257 -28.68 14.37 4.87
CA GLU A 257 -29.92 14.90 4.27
C GLU A 257 -30.03 14.60 2.76
N GLU A 258 -28.94 14.70 2.01
CA GLU A 258 -28.94 14.47 0.58
C GLU A 258 -28.67 12.99 0.26
N LYS A 259 -29.63 12.31 -0.38
CA LYS A 259 -29.46 10.93 -0.83
C LYS A 259 -29.19 10.90 -2.33
N VAL A 260 -28.17 10.16 -2.72
CA VAL A 260 -27.80 9.92 -4.12
C VAL A 260 -27.85 8.42 -4.37
N SER A 261 -28.54 8.00 -5.42
CA SER A 261 -28.55 6.62 -5.87
C SER A 261 -27.73 6.49 -7.15
N ILE A 262 -26.82 5.49 -7.19
CA ILE A 262 -25.96 5.19 -8.33
C ILE A 262 -26.14 3.73 -8.67
N GLU A 263 -26.47 3.45 -9.94
CA GLU A 263 -26.60 2.10 -10.46
C GLU A 263 -25.34 1.71 -11.21
N ALA A 264 -24.83 0.49 -10.93
CA ALA A 264 -23.65 -0.07 -11.61
C ALA A 264 -23.78 -1.58 -11.76
N SER A 265 -23.00 -2.18 -12.66
CA SER A 265 -22.94 -3.63 -12.78
C SER A 265 -22.26 -4.28 -11.55
N HIS A 266 -21.29 -3.59 -10.95
CA HIS A 266 -20.53 -4.10 -9.80
C HIS A 266 -20.14 -2.97 -8.84
N VAL A 267 -19.88 -3.36 -7.58
CA VAL A 267 -19.40 -2.48 -6.52
C VAL A 267 -18.17 -3.07 -5.86
N LEU A 268 -17.14 -2.26 -5.65
CA LEU A 268 -15.92 -2.60 -4.92
C LEU A 268 -15.81 -1.76 -3.65
N PHE A 269 -15.78 -2.40 -2.49
CA PHE A 269 -15.54 -1.76 -1.20
C PHE A 269 -14.08 -1.86 -0.79
N ALA A 270 -13.33 -0.80 -0.94
CA ALA A 270 -12.01 -0.59 -0.32
C ALA A 270 -12.20 0.34 0.92
N ALA A 271 -13.02 -0.12 1.87
CA ALA A 271 -13.54 0.69 2.98
C ALA A 271 -12.72 0.54 4.27
N GLY A 272 -11.47 0.13 4.16
CA GLY A 272 -10.58 -0.09 5.29
C GLY A 272 -10.37 -1.57 5.63
N TYR A 273 -9.72 -1.80 6.78
CA TYR A 273 -9.23 -3.12 7.17
C TYR A 273 -9.48 -3.38 8.66
N SER A 274 -9.66 -4.64 9.03
CA SER A 274 -9.66 -5.13 10.41
C SER A 274 -8.51 -6.12 10.62
N PRO A 275 -7.80 -6.11 11.78
CA PRO A 275 -6.70 -7.01 12.01
C PRO A 275 -7.19 -8.46 12.19
N ASN A 276 -6.40 -9.43 11.71
CA ASN A 276 -6.67 -10.85 11.91
C ASN A 276 -6.12 -11.31 13.28
N VAL A 277 -6.81 -10.96 14.35
CA VAL A 277 -6.41 -11.25 15.73
C VAL A 277 -7.40 -12.13 16.48
N GLU A 278 -8.57 -12.37 15.93
CA GLU A 278 -9.59 -13.24 16.53
C GLU A 278 -9.10 -14.69 16.59
N GLY A 279 -9.36 -15.37 17.72
CA GLY A 279 -8.95 -16.74 17.94
C GLY A 279 -7.47 -16.96 18.25
N LEU A 280 -6.66 -15.87 18.26
CA LEU A 280 -5.24 -15.98 18.61
C LEU A 280 -4.98 -16.12 20.13
N GLY A 281 -5.98 -15.86 20.99
CA GLY A 281 -5.80 -15.93 22.45
C GLY A 281 -5.01 -14.74 23.03
N LEU A 282 -5.02 -13.58 22.36
CA LEU A 282 -4.23 -12.40 22.79
C LEU A 282 -4.64 -11.87 24.16
N GLU A 283 -5.90 -12.06 24.57
CA GLU A 283 -6.41 -11.69 25.88
C GLU A 283 -5.70 -12.46 27.00
N ALA A 284 -5.37 -13.74 26.76
CA ALA A 284 -4.69 -14.60 27.74
C ALA A 284 -3.24 -14.17 28.00
N ILE A 285 -2.63 -13.42 27.10
CA ILE A 285 -1.23 -12.98 27.14
C ILE A 285 -1.10 -11.47 27.30
N ASN A 286 -2.22 -10.73 27.41
CA ASN A 286 -2.28 -9.27 27.62
C ASN A 286 -1.51 -8.43 26.60
N VAL A 287 -1.57 -8.80 25.32
CA VAL A 287 -1.02 -7.96 24.24
C VAL A 287 -1.92 -6.74 24.01
N GLU A 288 -1.30 -5.55 24.10
CA GLU A 288 -2.01 -4.28 23.90
C GLU A 288 -2.45 -4.06 22.46
N ARG A 289 -3.66 -3.52 22.29
CA ARG A 289 -4.28 -3.19 21.01
C ARG A 289 -4.91 -1.81 21.07
N ASP A 290 -5.04 -1.15 19.92
CA ASP A 290 -5.81 0.08 19.81
C ASP A 290 -7.34 -0.19 19.85
N GLU A 291 -8.13 0.87 19.78
CA GLU A 291 -9.60 0.81 19.77
C GLU A 291 -10.19 0.04 18.57
N ASN A 292 -9.43 -0.10 17.48
CA ASN A 292 -9.79 -0.84 16.27
C ASN A 292 -9.25 -2.29 16.29
N GLY A 293 -8.59 -2.70 17.38
CA GLY A 293 -8.06 -4.04 17.59
C GLY A 293 -6.66 -4.29 17.00
N PHE A 294 -6.01 -3.30 16.39
CA PHE A 294 -4.65 -3.44 15.87
C PHE A 294 -3.61 -3.51 16.99
N ILE A 295 -2.63 -4.38 16.84
CA ILE A 295 -1.58 -4.60 17.84
C ILE A 295 -0.64 -3.39 17.90
N ALA A 296 -0.42 -2.86 19.11
CA ALA A 296 0.57 -1.82 19.38
C ALA A 296 1.97 -2.42 19.41
N VAL A 297 2.93 -1.78 18.73
CA VAL A 297 4.34 -2.18 18.73
C VAL A 297 5.25 -0.97 18.82
N ASN A 298 6.45 -1.18 19.38
CA ASN A 298 7.51 -0.18 19.42
C ASN A 298 8.36 -0.19 18.12
N GLU A 299 9.44 0.59 18.08
CA GLU A 299 10.37 0.69 16.94
C GLU A 299 11.11 -0.60 16.61
N HIS A 300 11.11 -1.57 17.51
CA HIS A 300 11.68 -2.91 17.32
C HIS A 300 10.64 -3.93 16.85
N SER A 301 9.39 -3.49 16.61
CA SER A 301 8.23 -4.34 16.35
C SER A 301 7.84 -5.26 17.53
N GLN A 302 8.29 -4.94 18.74
CA GLN A 302 7.98 -5.65 19.99
C GLN A 302 6.65 -5.14 20.55
N THR A 303 5.79 -6.03 21.03
CA THR A 303 4.52 -5.72 21.69
C THR A 303 4.73 -5.27 23.14
N SER A 304 3.64 -5.07 23.88
CA SER A 304 3.68 -4.87 25.33
C SER A 304 4.23 -6.07 26.11
N VAL A 305 4.34 -7.25 25.47
CA VAL A 305 4.90 -8.48 26.04
C VAL A 305 6.29 -8.72 25.46
N SER A 306 7.31 -8.75 26.31
CA SER A 306 8.73 -8.65 25.95
C SER A 306 9.26 -9.72 24.99
N ASN A 307 8.69 -10.92 24.97
CA ASN A 307 9.06 -12.01 24.06
C ASN A 307 8.11 -12.19 22.89
N ILE A 308 7.11 -11.28 22.73
CA ILE A 308 6.12 -11.33 21.65
C ILE A 308 6.23 -10.08 20.79
N TYR A 309 6.31 -10.29 19.49
CA TYR A 309 6.46 -9.28 18.44
C TYR A 309 5.26 -9.32 17.52
N ALA A 310 5.03 -8.24 16.76
CA ALA A 310 4.03 -8.24 15.71
C ALA A 310 4.50 -7.44 14.49
N ALA A 311 4.09 -7.88 13.28
CA ALA A 311 4.49 -7.25 12.03
C ALA A 311 3.36 -7.24 10.99
N GLY A 312 3.34 -6.21 10.18
CA GLY A 312 2.44 -6.06 9.04
C GLY A 312 1.06 -5.51 9.41
N ASP A 313 0.06 -5.93 8.66
CA ASP A 313 -1.25 -5.29 8.67
C ASP A 313 -2.07 -5.56 9.94
N CYS A 314 -1.66 -6.51 10.80
CA CYS A 314 -2.23 -6.69 12.12
C CYS A 314 -1.76 -5.62 13.13
N THR A 315 -0.75 -4.80 12.79
CA THR A 315 -0.24 -3.72 13.65
C THR A 315 -0.79 -2.35 13.26
N ILE A 316 -0.72 -1.39 14.19
CA ILE A 316 -1.09 0.01 13.96
C ILE A 316 -0.31 0.61 12.77
N GLY A 317 -0.91 1.58 12.08
CA GLY A 317 -0.32 2.31 10.95
C GLY A 317 -0.72 1.79 9.57
N MET A 318 -0.02 2.23 8.53
CA MET A 318 -0.34 1.94 7.13
C MET A 318 -0.34 0.43 6.82
N LYS A 319 -1.25 0.00 5.95
CA LYS A 319 -1.36 -1.40 5.50
C LYS A 319 -0.56 -1.59 4.22
N LEU A 320 0.76 -1.73 4.36
CA LEU A 320 1.72 -1.81 3.26
C LEU A 320 2.69 -2.97 3.45
N ALA A 321 2.95 -3.68 2.37
CA ALA A 321 3.91 -4.79 2.39
C ALA A 321 5.34 -4.32 2.73
N SER A 322 5.75 -3.11 2.33
CA SER A 322 7.03 -2.51 2.68
C SER A 322 7.20 -2.33 4.19
N LYS A 323 6.14 -1.84 4.89
CA LYS A 323 6.09 -1.79 6.35
C LYS A 323 6.22 -3.19 6.95
N ALA A 324 5.41 -4.14 6.48
CA ALA A 324 5.40 -5.51 6.98
C ALA A 324 6.77 -6.19 6.86
N ILE A 325 7.43 -6.05 5.71
CA ILE A 325 8.77 -6.59 5.45
C ILE A 325 9.79 -5.98 6.41
N LYS A 326 9.79 -4.66 6.56
CA LYS A 326 10.73 -3.97 7.46
C LYS A 326 10.50 -4.37 8.91
N GLN A 327 9.25 -4.35 9.37
CA GLN A 327 8.89 -4.80 10.72
C GLN A 327 9.33 -6.24 11.00
N GLY A 328 9.04 -7.18 10.07
CA GLY A 328 9.41 -8.57 10.23
C GLY A 328 10.93 -8.76 10.34
N LYS A 329 11.71 -8.10 9.50
CA LYS A 329 13.19 -8.14 9.54
C LYS A 329 13.74 -7.50 10.83
N THR A 330 13.20 -6.34 11.22
CA THR A 330 13.60 -5.65 12.47
C THR A 330 13.30 -6.51 13.69
N ALA A 331 12.13 -7.15 13.75
CA ALA A 331 11.80 -8.08 14.82
C ALA A 331 12.79 -9.25 14.91
N ALA A 332 13.09 -9.90 13.79
CA ALA A 332 14.03 -11.02 13.73
C ALA A 332 15.45 -10.61 14.18
N GLU A 333 15.89 -9.44 13.77
CA GLU A 333 17.18 -8.88 14.16
C GLU A 333 17.23 -8.56 15.66
N HIS A 334 16.18 -7.93 16.21
CA HIS A 334 16.09 -7.58 17.62
C HIS A 334 16.04 -8.83 18.52
N MET A 335 15.23 -9.86 18.14
CA MET A 335 15.20 -11.15 18.83
C MET A 335 16.58 -11.84 18.86
N SER A 336 17.42 -11.59 17.86
CA SER A 336 18.78 -12.13 17.76
C SER A 336 19.81 -11.26 18.50
N GLY A 337 19.39 -10.23 19.25
CA GLY A 337 20.27 -9.35 20.01
C GLY A 337 20.95 -8.23 19.21
N LEU A 338 20.52 -7.99 17.96
CA LEU A 338 21.02 -6.88 17.16
C LEU A 338 20.27 -5.58 17.47
N PRO A 339 20.94 -4.40 17.46
CA PRO A 339 20.30 -3.12 17.71
C PRO A 339 19.52 -2.64 16.46
N SER A 340 18.44 -3.34 16.12
CA SER A 340 17.63 -3.05 14.95
C SER A 340 16.36 -2.30 15.37
N ALA A 341 16.14 -1.14 14.76
CA ALA A 341 14.95 -0.31 14.89
C ALA A 341 14.62 0.35 13.55
N PHE A 342 13.39 0.85 13.38
CA PHE A 342 13.06 1.64 12.21
C PHE A 342 11.98 2.68 12.51
N ASN A 343 11.98 3.74 11.71
CA ASN A 343 11.01 4.82 11.81
C ASN A 343 9.83 4.58 10.84
N LEU A 344 8.62 4.44 11.39
CA LEU A 344 7.39 4.24 10.61
C LEU A 344 7.06 5.45 9.71
N SER A 345 7.46 6.68 10.09
CA SER A 345 7.18 7.87 9.30
C SER A 345 7.94 7.92 7.97
N LEU A 346 8.98 7.09 7.81
CA LEU A 346 9.81 7.01 6.60
C LEU A 346 9.40 5.85 5.66
N VAL A 347 8.25 5.22 5.91
CA VAL A 347 7.71 4.22 4.98
C VAL A 347 7.12 4.93 3.76
N PRO A 348 7.63 4.68 2.54
CA PRO A 348 7.08 5.30 1.36
C PRO A 348 5.67 4.77 1.06
N TYR A 349 4.77 5.69 0.75
CA TYR A 349 3.41 5.36 0.30
C TYR A 349 3.34 5.50 -1.23
N VAL A 350 2.89 4.44 -1.89
CA VAL A 350 2.88 4.34 -3.34
C VAL A 350 1.51 3.93 -3.85
N VAL A 351 1.03 4.61 -4.89
CA VAL A 351 -0.21 4.29 -5.60
C VAL A 351 0.10 4.10 -7.09
N HIS A 352 -0.13 2.89 -7.59
CA HIS A 352 0.12 2.54 -9.00
C HIS A 352 -1.06 2.96 -9.90
N THR A 353 -1.44 4.23 -9.81
CA THR A 353 -2.32 4.88 -10.78
C THR A 353 -1.55 5.15 -12.10
N ASN A 354 -2.19 5.77 -13.07
CA ASN A 354 -1.54 6.23 -14.30
C ASN A 354 -1.88 7.71 -14.56
N PRO A 355 -0.93 8.63 -14.25
CA PRO A 355 0.42 8.42 -13.74
C PRO A 355 0.45 7.94 -12.27
N PRO A 356 1.52 7.24 -11.86
CA PRO A 356 1.67 6.76 -10.49
C PRO A 356 1.97 7.89 -9.50
N ILE A 357 1.64 7.64 -8.22
CA ILE A 357 1.92 8.54 -7.10
C ILE A 357 2.88 7.86 -6.14
N ALA A 358 3.82 8.62 -5.60
CA ALA A 358 4.71 8.16 -4.53
C ALA A 358 5.03 9.32 -3.58
N THR A 359 4.99 9.03 -2.27
CA THR A 359 5.24 10.02 -1.23
C THR A 359 6.06 9.41 -0.10
N VAL A 360 6.88 10.21 0.56
CA VAL A 360 7.60 9.84 1.79
C VAL A 360 7.82 11.08 2.65
N GLY A 361 7.72 10.91 3.97
CA GLY A 361 7.83 12.01 4.94
C GLY A 361 6.53 12.83 5.07
N LEU A 362 6.64 14.04 5.60
CA LEU A 362 5.52 14.90 5.96
C LEU A 362 4.95 15.65 4.75
N THR A 363 3.64 15.73 4.67
CA THR A 363 2.98 16.71 3.78
C THR A 363 3.22 18.12 4.29
N GLU A 364 2.97 19.13 3.46
CA GLU A 364 3.06 20.54 3.87
C GLU A 364 2.16 20.84 5.08
N GLU A 365 0.96 20.29 5.09
CA GLU A 365 -0.02 20.48 6.16
C GLU A 365 0.42 19.78 7.46
N GLN A 366 0.93 18.57 7.37
CA GLN A 366 1.47 17.82 8.52
C GLN A 366 2.68 18.55 9.12
N ALA A 367 3.64 18.95 8.29
CA ALA A 367 4.82 19.70 8.77
C ALA A 367 4.42 20.98 9.49
N LYS A 368 3.45 21.74 8.96
CA LYS A 368 2.92 22.94 9.65
C LYS A 368 2.24 22.59 10.97
N SER A 369 1.45 21.52 11.02
CA SER A 369 0.77 21.11 12.26
C SER A 369 1.73 20.63 13.33
N GLU A 370 2.90 20.09 12.94
CA GLU A 370 4.00 19.71 13.84
C GLU A 370 4.88 20.90 14.27
N GLY A 371 4.58 22.13 13.79
CA GLY A 371 5.23 23.36 14.22
C GLY A 371 6.46 23.77 13.39
N TYR A 372 6.70 23.12 12.25
CA TYR A 372 7.76 23.54 11.34
C TYR A 372 7.41 24.84 10.61
N GLU A 373 8.40 25.68 10.38
CA GLU A 373 8.33 26.76 9.39
C GLU A 373 8.62 26.15 8.02
N VAL A 374 7.59 26.05 7.17
CA VAL A 374 7.67 25.29 5.92
C VAL A 374 7.94 26.19 4.72
N LYS A 375 8.92 25.83 3.90
CA LYS A 375 9.06 26.27 2.52
C LYS A 375 8.88 25.08 1.57
N THR A 376 8.29 25.33 0.40
CA THR A 376 8.01 24.30 -0.57
C THR A 376 8.51 24.68 -1.96
N GLY A 377 8.89 23.68 -2.73
CA GLY A 377 9.17 23.82 -4.15
C GLY A 377 8.41 22.78 -4.95
N GLN A 378 8.04 23.12 -6.16
CA GLN A 378 7.32 22.20 -7.03
C GLN A 378 7.68 22.38 -8.50
N PHE A 379 7.60 21.29 -9.25
CA PHE A 379 7.82 21.28 -10.69
C PHE A 379 6.82 20.39 -11.40
N SER A 380 6.20 20.90 -12.48
CA SER A 380 5.26 20.12 -13.29
C SER A 380 6.00 19.18 -14.23
N MET A 381 5.57 17.93 -14.31
CA MET A 381 6.12 16.93 -15.26
C MET A 381 5.99 17.38 -16.73
N SER A 382 5.07 18.30 -17.04
CA SER A 382 4.95 18.87 -18.40
C SER A 382 6.18 19.66 -18.84
N GLY A 383 7.00 20.13 -17.92
CA GLY A 383 8.28 20.79 -18.19
C GLY A 383 9.46 19.84 -18.34
N ASN A 384 9.29 18.55 -18.03
CA ASN A 384 10.36 17.57 -18.14
C ASN A 384 10.46 17.00 -19.57
N GLY A 385 11.67 17.09 -20.17
CA GLY A 385 11.91 16.65 -21.55
C GLY A 385 11.68 15.16 -21.75
N PHE A 386 12.14 14.31 -20.80
CA PHE A 386 11.98 12.88 -20.93
C PHE A 386 10.56 12.41 -20.74
N ALA A 387 9.80 13.02 -19.81
CA ALA A 387 8.35 12.80 -19.67
C ALA A 387 7.59 13.15 -20.97
N SER A 388 8.07 14.19 -21.69
CA SER A 388 7.53 14.56 -23.00
C SER A 388 7.79 13.51 -24.07
N ILE A 389 9.00 12.92 -24.10
CA ILE A 389 9.34 11.81 -25.01
C ILE A 389 8.47 10.59 -24.73
N LEU A 390 8.22 10.27 -23.46
CA LEU A 390 7.37 9.16 -23.05
C LEU A 390 5.86 9.41 -23.30
N GLY A 391 5.45 10.64 -23.60
CA GLY A 391 4.03 11.02 -23.68
C GLY A 391 3.33 11.06 -22.31
N GLN A 392 4.08 11.10 -21.21
CA GLN A 392 3.59 11.02 -19.83
C GLN A 392 3.86 12.33 -19.09
N LYS A 393 3.22 13.41 -19.55
CA LYS A 393 3.46 14.79 -19.06
C LYS A 393 2.65 15.17 -17.81
N GLU A 394 1.75 14.32 -17.36
CA GLU A 394 0.89 14.61 -16.22
C GLU A 394 1.63 14.36 -14.93
N GLY A 395 1.34 15.23 -13.97
CA GLY A 395 1.88 15.14 -12.62
C GLY A 395 2.81 16.28 -12.25
N LEU A 396 3.34 16.17 -11.05
CA LEU A 396 4.28 17.12 -10.47
C LEU A 396 5.20 16.42 -9.44
N ALA A 397 6.36 17.03 -9.19
CA ALA A 397 7.20 16.76 -8.02
C ALA A 397 7.07 17.94 -7.05
N LYS A 398 6.98 17.63 -5.73
CA LYS A 398 6.91 18.65 -4.65
C LYS A 398 7.85 18.26 -3.53
N MET A 399 8.58 19.25 -3.01
CA MET A 399 9.47 19.17 -1.87
C MET A 399 8.93 19.99 -0.71
N VAL A 400 8.99 19.44 0.49
CA VAL A 400 8.61 20.08 1.76
C VAL A 400 9.86 20.17 2.62
N ILE A 401 10.22 21.38 3.04
CA ILE A 401 11.51 21.69 3.68
C ILE A 401 11.28 22.56 4.90
N ASP A 402 12.03 22.32 5.98
CA ASP A 402 12.10 23.22 7.12
C ASP A 402 12.86 24.51 6.74
N ALA A 403 12.19 25.64 6.83
CA ALA A 403 12.76 26.94 6.44
C ALA A 403 13.91 27.39 7.33
N LYS A 404 14.06 26.84 8.55
CA LYS A 404 15.11 27.20 9.50
C LYS A 404 16.40 26.43 9.28
N THR A 405 16.29 25.14 8.97
CA THR A 405 17.43 24.22 8.92
C THR A 405 17.78 23.75 7.52
N ASP A 406 16.91 24.05 6.53
CA ASP A 406 16.95 23.54 5.16
C ASP A 406 16.81 22.02 5.05
N VAL A 407 16.45 21.33 6.14
CA VAL A 407 16.24 19.87 6.16
C VAL A 407 14.99 19.50 5.37
N ILE A 408 15.08 18.46 4.57
CA ILE A 408 13.97 17.90 3.80
C ILE A 408 13.04 17.15 4.76
N LEU A 409 11.77 17.55 4.81
CA LEU A 409 10.73 16.96 5.64
C LEU A 409 9.84 15.98 4.89
N GLY A 410 9.67 16.19 3.57
CA GLY A 410 8.85 15.33 2.75
C GLY A 410 9.07 15.53 1.25
N ILE A 411 8.85 14.44 0.52
CA ILE A 411 8.96 14.39 -0.94
C ILE A 411 7.72 13.72 -1.49
N HIS A 412 7.04 14.39 -2.42
CA HIS A 412 5.79 13.94 -3.00
C HIS A 412 5.86 14.05 -4.52
N MET A 413 5.48 13.00 -5.21
CA MET A 413 5.50 12.97 -6.67
C MET A 413 4.27 12.27 -7.23
N MET A 414 3.69 12.82 -8.27
CA MET A 414 2.81 12.15 -9.20
C MET A 414 3.43 12.27 -10.59
N GLY A 415 3.65 11.16 -11.29
CA GLY A 415 4.28 11.20 -12.61
C GLY A 415 5.01 9.92 -12.96
N ALA A 416 5.46 9.83 -14.21
CA ALA A 416 6.30 8.73 -14.66
C ALA A 416 7.52 8.56 -13.75
N GLY A 417 7.84 7.32 -13.40
CA GLY A 417 9.00 6.98 -12.55
C GLY A 417 8.85 7.28 -11.07
N ALA A 418 7.71 7.83 -10.60
CA ALA A 418 7.51 8.20 -9.20
C ALA A 418 7.81 7.05 -8.23
N VAL A 419 7.34 5.84 -8.56
CA VAL A 419 7.50 4.65 -7.70
C VAL A 419 8.97 4.27 -7.48
N ASP A 420 9.78 4.31 -8.52
CA ASP A 420 11.20 3.95 -8.43
C ASP A 420 12.03 5.11 -7.85
N MET A 421 11.68 6.34 -8.19
CA MET A 421 12.40 7.52 -7.73
C MET A 421 12.23 7.78 -6.24
N ILE A 422 11.08 7.48 -5.64
CA ILE A 422 10.79 7.77 -4.23
C ILE A 422 11.79 7.10 -3.27
N GLN A 423 12.46 6.03 -3.70
CA GLN A 423 13.49 5.39 -2.91
C GLN A 423 14.67 6.33 -2.62
N ALA A 424 15.07 7.18 -3.57
CA ALA A 424 16.08 8.21 -3.33
C ALA A 424 15.59 9.24 -2.29
N GLY A 425 14.30 9.54 -2.29
CA GLY A 425 13.66 10.39 -1.28
C GLY A 425 13.71 9.76 0.13
N THR A 426 13.45 8.45 0.22
CA THR A 426 13.60 7.72 1.48
C THR A 426 15.04 7.80 1.99
N TYR A 427 16.05 7.64 1.11
CA TYR A 427 17.45 7.81 1.51
C TYR A 427 17.74 9.24 1.98
N ALA A 428 17.22 10.26 1.30
CA ALA A 428 17.41 11.65 1.70
C ALA A 428 16.86 11.92 3.11
N LEU A 429 15.66 11.42 3.43
CA LEU A 429 15.08 11.60 4.76
C LEU A 429 15.82 10.80 5.84
N GLU A 430 16.22 9.55 5.56
CA GLU A 430 17.01 8.74 6.51
C GLU A 430 18.39 9.37 6.82
N MET A 431 18.98 10.06 5.85
CA MET A 431 20.26 10.78 5.99
C MET A 431 20.09 12.18 6.55
N VAL A 432 18.86 12.64 6.83
CA VAL A 432 18.54 14.01 7.26
C VAL A 432 19.12 15.04 6.27
N ALA A 433 18.95 14.76 4.97
CA ALA A 433 19.48 15.59 3.89
C ALA A 433 18.85 16.99 3.87
N ARG A 434 19.63 17.96 3.41
CA ARG A 434 19.21 19.33 3.21
C ARG A 434 18.93 19.63 1.73
N GLU A 435 18.35 20.79 1.47
CA GLU A 435 18.10 21.29 0.12
C GLU A 435 19.35 21.15 -0.78
N GLU A 436 20.51 21.57 -0.30
CA GLU A 436 21.77 21.56 -1.04
C GLU A 436 22.25 20.14 -1.39
N ASP A 437 21.96 19.14 -0.55
CA ASP A 437 22.39 17.75 -0.78
C ASP A 437 21.68 17.13 -1.99
N LEU A 438 20.48 17.62 -2.35
CA LEU A 438 19.77 17.19 -3.55
C LEU A 438 19.97 18.15 -4.74
N ALA A 439 20.25 19.43 -4.50
CA ALA A 439 20.45 20.42 -5.58
C ALA A 439 21.87 20.34 -6.20
N TYR A 440 22.88 19.98 -5.41
CA TYR A 440 24.29 20.02 -5.83
C TYR A 440 24.73 18.85 -6.75
N PRO A 441 24.25 17.60 -6.56
CA PRO A 441 24.69 16.48 -7.41
C PRO A 441 24.32 16.65 -8.88
N VAL A 442 25.14 16.07 -9.76
CA VAL A 442 24.86 16.04 -11.20
C VAL A 442 23.77 15.04 -11.52
N TYR A 443 22.71 15.50 -12.14
CA TYR A 443 21.61 14.65 -12.62
C TYR A 443 21.86 14.13 -14.02
N ALA A 444 21.42 12.91 -14.31
CA ALA A 444 21.44 12.37 -15.66
C ALA A 444 20.49 13.16 -16.58
N HIS A 445 20.90 13.40 -17.84
CA HIS A 445 20.11 14.11 -18.84
C HIS A 445 20.03 13.31 -20.16
N PRO A 446 18.84 13.20 -20.82
CA PRO A 446 17.54 13.54 -20.28
C PRO A 446 16.99 12.42 -19.37
N ALA A 447 16.37 12.78 -18.25
CA ALA A 447 15.83 11.83 -17.28
C ALA A 447 14.63 12.38 -16.51
N LEU A 448 13.83 11.49 -15.91
CA LEU A 448 12.65 11.90 -15.12
C LEU A 448 13.04 12.57 -13.81
N ASN A 449 14.16 12.19 -13.20
CA ASN A 449 14.61 12.72 -11.92
C ASN A 449 15.03 14.19 -11.97
N GLU A 450 15.25 14.78 -13.17
CA GLU A 450 15.44 16.24 -13.33
C GLU A 450 14.24 17.03 -12.80
N ALA A 451 13.04 16.40 -12.73
CA ALA A 451 11.88 17.02 -12.09
C ALA A 451 12.10 17.25 -10.58
N TRP A 452 12.93 16.44 -9.92
CA TRP A 452 13.30 16.66 -8.53
C TRP A 452 14.28 17.81 -8.38
N LEU A 453 15.27 17.92 -9.29
CA LEU A 453 16.21 19.05 -9.31
C LEU A 453 15.45 20.36 -9.45
N GLU A 454 14.58 20.47 -10.43
CA GLU A 454 13.76 21.68 -10.63
C GLU A 454 12.85 21.97 -9.43
N ALA A 455 12.24 20.94 -8.83
CA ALA A 455 11.40 21.12 -7.65
C ALA A 455 12.21 21.62 -6.45
N ILE A 456 13.40 21.05 -6.18
CA ILE A 456 14.26 21.46 -5.07
C ILE A 456 14.82 22.88 -5.28
N GLU A 457 15.30 23.19 -6.49
CA GLU A 457 15.82 24.53 -6.84
C GLU A 457 14.72 25.60 -6.82
N SER A 458 13.46 25.23 -7.09
CA SER A 458 12.34 26.17 -7.03
C SER A 458 12.06 26.67 -5.62
N VAL A 459 12.47 25.92 -4.57
CA VAL A 459 12.34 26.34 -3.17
C VAL A 459 13.06 27.69 -2.92
N SER A 460 14.26 27.83 -3.47
CA SER A 460 15.07 29.05 -3.35
C SER A 460 15.04 29.94 -4.60
N GLY A 461 14.12 29.68 -5.52
CA GLY A 461 13.94 30.49 -6.74
C GLY A 461 15.06 30.35 -7.76
N LYS A 462 15.81 29.24 -7.72
CA LYS A 462 16.95 28.94 -8.63
C LYS A 462 16.56 28.06 -9.82
N ALA A 463 15.38 27.45 -9.80
CA ALA A 463 14.90 26.59 -10.89
C ALA A 463 14.88 27.32 -12.23
N ILE A 464 15.35 26.66 -13.27
CA ILE A 464 15.49 27.26 -14.61
C ILE A 464 14.17 27.15 -15.39
N HIS A 465 13.45 26.06 -15.25
CA HIS A 465 12.22 25.77 -16.02
C HIS A 465 10.94 26.08 -15.23
N VAL A 466 11.04 26.74 -14.07
CA VAL A 466 9.89 27.24 -13.31
C VAL A 466 9.76 28.75 -13.51
N PRO A 467 8.60 29.23 -14.02
CA PRO A 467 8.38 30.66 -14.13
C PRO A 467 8.52 31.37 -12.77
N PRO A 468 9.15 32.55 -12.69
CA PRO A 468 9.27 33.28 -11.44
C PRO A 468 7.89 33.63 -10.87
N ALA A 469 7.74 33.51 -9.55
CA ALA A 469 6.49 33.88 -8.88
C ALA A 469 6.14 35.34 -9.21
N ARG A 470 4.92 35.57 -9.70
CA ARG A 470 4.43 36.95 -9.93
C ARG A 470 4.48 37.71 -8.61
N LYS A 471 5.32 38.72 -8.52
CA LYS A 471 5.28 39.68 -7.40
C LYS A 471 3.86 40.23 -7.35
N LYS A 472 3.13 39.99 -6.24
CA LYS A 472 1.91 40.79 -5.97
C LYS A 472 2.35 42.22 -5.95
N GLU A 473 1.95 43.00 -6.95
CA GLU A 473 2.09 44.46 -6.87
C GLU A 473 1.42 44.92 -5.57
N LYS A 474 2.20 45.52 -4.68
CA LYS A 474 1.61 46.21 -3.53
C LYS A 474 0.73 47.29 -4.14
N SER A 475 -0.59 47.15 -4.02
CA SER A 475 -1.50 48.24 -4.29
C SER A 475 -1.10 49.37 -3.35
N THR A 476 -0.37 50.33 -3.87
CA THR A 476 -0.20 51.63 -3.25
C THR A 476 -1.58 52.30 -3.31
N VAL A 477 -2.27 52.31 -2.17
CA VAL A 477 -3.39 53.22 -1.89
C VAL A 477 -2.85 54.34 -1.06
#